data_23c5b8d1f647fb9061b2b0318baa8bbf
#
_entry.id   23c5b8d1f647fb9061b2b0318baa8bbf
#
_cell.length_a   1.000
_cell.length_b   1.000
_cell.length_c   1.000
_cell.angle_alpha   90.00
_cell.angle_beta   90.00
_cell.angle_gamma   90.00
#
_symmetry.space_group_name_H-M   'P 1'
#
loop_
_entity.id
_entity.type
_entity.pdbx_description
1 polymer ?
#
loop_
_entity_poly.entity_id
_entity_poly.type
_entity_poly.pdbx_seq_one_letter_code
_entity_poly.pdbx_strand_id
1 'polypeptide(L)'
;GIAETLEPQGAYILEYANKRNIKAIGRYLLRRQSWSPFSEDPYEFASLNFDFHPEWMVEQLHSAGFRLDAGRAVSHFRSGLFKRLVPPKVLASLDGSIQEISAGWKLSPSVFLRTTRLGNGPVVTGSPFRCPACTAKELSAEPNALRCAHCDAVWAIDDGIYDFKSPVKECADERTE
;
A
#
# COMPACT_ATOMS: atom_id res chain seq x y z
N GLY A 1 10.33 5.91 7.34
CA GLY A 1 9.28 5.26 6.54
C GLY A 1 9.85 4.40 5.42
N ILE A 2 9.02 3.98 4.44
CA ILE A 2 9.42 3.06 3.34
C ILE A 2 10.68 3.56 2.60
N ALA A 3 10.78 4.88 2.36
CA ALA A 3 11.95 5.46 1.70
C ALA A 3 13.27 5.22 2.45
N GLU A 4 13.24 5.08 3.76
CA GLU A 4 14.43 4.85 4.59
C GLU A 4 14.90 3.40 4.55
N THR A 5 13.99 2.47 4.23
CA THR A 5 14.30 1.03 4.17
C THR A 5 14.74 0.56 2.79
N LEU A 6 14.55 1.37 1.77
CA LEU A 6 14.97 1.06 0.40
C LEU A 6 16.38 1.58 0.13
N GLU A 7 17.15 0.82 -0.65
CA GLU A 7 18.41 1.29 -1.19
C GLU A 7 18.22 2.49 -2.11
N PRO A 8 19.25 3.35 -2.29
CA PRO A 8 19.25 4.36 -3.34
C PRO A 8 18.93 3.73 -4.70
N GLN A 9 18.05 4.33 -5.47
CA GLN A 9 17.51 3.80 -6.72
C GLN A 9 16.69 2.50 -6.56
N GLY A 10 16.38 2.09 -5.33
CA GLY A 10 15.48 0.96 -5.07
C GLY A 10 14.07 1.21 -5.61
N ALA A 11 13.44 0.16 -6.14
CA ALA A 11 12.09 0.24 -6.67
C ALA A 11 11.05 0.01 -5.58
N TYR A 12 10.00 0.82 -5.56
CA TYR A 12 8.81 0.63 -4.75
C TYR A 12 7.59 0.50 -5.66
N ILE A 13 6.87 -0.60 -5.50
CA ILE A 13 5.62 -0.84 -6.23
C ILE A 13 4.49 -0.81 -5.22
N LEU A 14 3.49 0.03 -5.48
CA LEU A 14 2.30 0.10 -4.65
C LEU A 14 1.03 -0.03 -5.50
N GLU A 15 0.00 -0.61 -4.91
CA GLU A 15 -1.37 -0.57 -5.41
C GLU A 15 -2.21 0.31 -4.49
N TYR A 16 -3.13 1.08 -5.07
CA TYR A 16 -4.13 1.81 -4.30
C TYR A 16 -5.51 1.76 -4.96
N ALA A 17 -6.54 1.81 -4.13
CA ALA A 17 -7.92 1.96 -4.56
C ALA A 17 -8.15 3.40 -5.05
N ASN A 18 -8.61 3.52 -6.31
CA ASN A 18 -8.73 4.79 -7.00
C ASN A 18 -10.10 5.44 -6.76
N LYS A 19 -10.10 6.56 -6.06
CA LYS A 19 -11.28 7.39 -5.82
C LYS A 19 -11.91 7.91 -7.12
N ARG A 20 -11.09 8.28 -8.13
CA ARG A 20 -11.52 8.83 -9.42
C ARG A 20 -11.81 7.74 -10.46
N ASN A 21 -12.40 6.62 -10.05
CA ASN A 21 -12.79 5.58 -10.98
C ASN A 21 -14.11 5.91 -11.71
N ILE A 22 -14.30 5.32 -12.89
CA ILE A 22 -15.47 5.61 -13.76
C ILE A 22 -16.82 5.33 -13.07
N LYS A 23 -16.89 4.33 -12.19
CA LYS A 23 -18.11 4.01 -11.44
C LYS A 23 -18.42 5.08 -10.38
N ALA A 24 -17.39 5.59 -9.70
CA ALA A 24 -17.55 6.67 -8.73
C ALA A 24 -17.98 7.97 -9.43
N ILE A 25 -17.37 8.29 -10.59
CA ILE A 25 -17.77 9.43 -11.41
C ILE A 25 -19.24 9.29 -11.84
N GLY A 26 -19.63 8.15 -12.38
CA GLY A 26 -21.02 7.90 -12.79
C GLY A 26 -22.01 8.02 -11.63
N ARG A 27 -21.70 7.46 -10.45
CA ARG A 27 -22.56 7.60 -9.27
C ARG A 27 -22.69 9.06 -8.80
N TYR A 28 -21.58 9.80 -8.83
CA TYR A 28 -21.58 11.22 -8.44
C TYR A 28 -22.42 12.07 -9.40
N LEU A 29 -22.25 11.91 -10.70
CA LEU A 29 -23.05 12.64 -11.70
C LEU A 29 -24.54 12.30 -11.63
N LEU A 30 -24.87 11.06 -11.29
CA LEU A 30 -26.25 10.62 -11.09
C LEU A 30 -26.78 10.92 -9.67
N ARG A 31 -26.05 11.69 -8.85
CA ARG A 31 -26.40 12.05 -7.47
C ARG A 31 -26.65 10.83 -6.56
N ARG A 32 -25.98 9.71 -6.82
CA ARG A 32 -26.08 8.45 -6.07
C ARG A 32 -24.98 8.26 -5.04
N GLN A 33 -24.12 9.26 -4.87
CA GLN A 33 -23.11 9.34 -3.79
C GLN A 33 -22.91 10.80 -3.39
N SER A 34 -22.56 11.03 -2.11
CA SER A 34 -22.40 12.36 -1.53
C SER A 34 -21.00 12.94 -1.71
N TRP A 35 -19.98 12.10 -1.76
CA TRP A 35 -18.59 12.54 -1.89
C TRP A 35 -18.17 12.70 -3.36
N SER A 36 -17.29 13.67 -3.59
CA SER A 36 -16.79 13.98 -4.93
C SER A 36 -15.58 13.09 -5.29
N PRO A 37 -15.61 12.40 -6.44
CA PRO A 37 -14.45 11.68 -6.94
C PRO A 37 -13.33 12.61 -7.44
N PHE A 38 -13.61 13.91 -7.56
CA PHE A 38 -12.68 14.93 -8.07
C PHE A 38 -11.94 15.69 -6.96
N SER A 39 -12.38 15.58 -5.68
CA SER A 39 -11.61 16.18 -4.60
C SER A 39 -10.36 15.35 -4.32
N GLU A 40 -9.24 16.01 -4.03
CA GLU A 40 -7.96 15.36 -3.81
C GLU A 40 -7.88 14.62 -2.47
N ASP A 41 -8.68 15.04 -1.47
CA ASP A 41 -8.68 14.41 -0.16
C ASP A 41 -8.99 12.92 -0.23
N PRO A 42 -8.27 12.06 0.50
CA PRO A 42 -8.60 10.66 0.65
C PRO A 42 -10.03 10.46 1.18
N TYR A 43 -10.73 9.45 0.70
CA TYR A 43 -12.06 9.10 1.19
C TYR A 43 -12.03 7.78 1.93
N GLU A 44 -12.33 7.81 3.23
CA GLU A 44 -12.46 6.62 4.06
C GLU A 44 -13.86 6.04 3.90
N PHE A 45 -13.97 4.86 3.28
CA PHE A 45 -15.26 4.18 3.09
C PHE A 45 -15.54 3.12 4.14
N ALA A 46 -14.53 2.66 4.87
CA ALA A 46 -14.60 1.81 6.05
C ALA A 46 -13.36 2.05 6.91
N SER A 47 -13.40 1.69 8.18
CA SER A 47 -12.28 1.90 9.11
C SER A 47 -10.94 1.46 8.50
N LEU A 48 -10.00 2.39 8.38
CA LEU A 48 -8.66 2.22 7.80
C LEU A 48 -8.65 1.80 6.31
N ASN A 49 -9.79 1.88 5.61
CA ASN A 49 -9.88 1.59 4.19
C ASN A 49 -10.18 2.86 3.40
N PHE A 50 -9.26 3.27 2.57
CA PHE A 50 -9.32 4.53 1.86
C PHE A 50 -9.31 4.35 0.35
N ASP A 51 -10.08 5.19 -0.34
CA ASP A 51 -9.93 5.47 -1.77
C ASP A 51 -9.10 6.75 -1.92
N PHE A 52 -8.04 6.70 -2.72
CA PHE A 52 -7.12 7.82 -2.92
C PHE A 52 -7.29 8.48 -4.29
N HIS A 53 -7.17 9.81 -4.35
CA HIS A 53 -7.12 10.52 -5.62
C HIS A 53 -5.75 10.30 -6.29
N PRO A 54 -5.69 10.05 -7.62
CA PRO A 54 -4.43 9.76 -8.30
C PRO A 54 -3.36 10.85 -8.18
N GLU A 55 -3.75 12.11 -8.20
CA GLU A 55 -2.82 13.25 -8.10
C GLU A 55 -2.28 13.38 -6.68
N TRP A 56 -3.15 13.26 -5.68
CA TRP A 56 -2.73 13.21 -4.28
C TRP A 56 -1.70 12.11 -4.02
N MET A 57 -1.94 10.89 -4.54
CA MET A 57 -1.01 9.78 -4.37
C MET A 57 0.37 10.06 -4.98
N VAL A 58 0.41 10.66 -6.17
CA VAL A 58 1.67 11.04 -6.82
C VAL A 58 2.40 12.11 -6.02
N GLU A 59 1.68 13.11 -5.51
CA GLU A 59 2.25 14.16 -4.67
C GLU A 59 2.84 13.61 -3.37
N GLN A 60 2.12 12.70 -2.68
CA GLN A 60 2.65 12.04 -1.47
C GLN A 60 3.92 11.24 -1.76
N LEU A 61 3.98 10.55 -2.90
CA LEU A 61 5.18 9.80 -3.31
C LEU A 61 6.35 10.75 -3.59
N HIS A 62 6.13 11.84 -4.32
CA HIS A 62 7.17 12.86 -4.57
C HIS A 62 7.67 13.48 -3.26
N SER A 63 6.75 13.85 -2.36
CA SER A 63 7.09 14.41 -1.05
C SER A 63 7.86 13.42 -0.17
N ALA A 64 7.63 12.12 -0.34
CA ALA A 64 8.36 11.06 0.33
C ALA A 64 9.71 10.71 -0.34
N GLY A 65 10.11 11.42 -1.40
CA GLY A 65 11.39 11.24 -2.09
C GLY A 65 11.37 10.12 -3.14
N PHE A 66 10.23 9.84 -3.75
CA PHE A 66 10.10 8.90 -4.86
C PHE A 66 9.86 9.61 -6.19
N ARG A 67 10.47 9.08 -7.25
CA ARG A 67 10.15 9.42 -8.64
C ARG A 67 9.19 8.39 -9.20
N LEU A 68 8.12 8.84 -9.84
CA LEU A 68 7.21 7.96 -10.58
C LEU A 68 7.85 7.51 -11.90
N ASP A 69 7.97 6.21 -12.11
CA ASP A 69 8.54 5.62 -13.32
C ASP A 69 7.46 5.11 -14.26
N ALA A 70 6.43 4.44 -13.72
CA ALA A 70 5.35 3.88 -14.51
C ALA A 70 4.07 3.74 -13.69
N GLY A 71 2.93 3.73 -14.38
CA GLY A 71 1.62 3.41 -13.81
C GLY A 71 0.92 2.34 -14.64
N ARG A 72 0.07 1.55 -13.99
CA ARG A 72 -0.85 0.62 -14.64
C ARG A 72 -2.22 0.72 -14.00
N ALA A 73 -3.22 0.94 -14.81
CA ALA A 73 -4.61 0.93 -14.39
C ALA A 73 -5.17 -0.49 -14.60
N VAL A 74 -5.77 -1.07 -13.59
CA VAL A 74 -6.21 -2.48 -13.59
C VAL A 74 -7.65 -2.64 -13.13
N SER A 75 -8.20 -3.85 -13.33
CA SER A 75 -9.55 -4.20 -12.87
C SER A 75 -10.69 -3.47 -13.60
N HIS A 76 -10.55 -3.15 -14.87
CA HIS A 76 -11.58 -2.47 -15.68
C HIS A 76 -12.88 -3.28 -15.75
N PHE A 77 -12.80 -4.60 -15.87
CA PHE A 77 -13.94 -5.51 -16.06
C PHE A 77 -14.44 -6.14 -14.75
N ARG A 78 -14.43 -5.39 -13.65
CA ARG A 78 -14.84 -5.90 -12.32
C ARG A 78 -16.36 -6.08 -12.14
N SER A 79 -17.16 -5.68 -13.13
CA SER A 79 -18.63 -5.82 -13.10
C SER A 79 -19.06 -7.29 -13.16
N GLY A 80 -20.03 -7.67 -12.32
CA GLY A 80 -20.61 -9.02 -12.32
C GLY A 80 -21.23 -9.42 -13.67
N LEU A 81 -21.72 -8.44 -14.44
CA LEU A 81 -22.27 -8.67 -15.77
C LEU A 81 -21.20 -9.17 -16.74
N PHE A 82 -20.04 -8.52 -16.79
CA PHE A 82 -18.93 -8.97 -17.65
C PHE A 82 -18.44 -10.36 -17.27
N LYS A 83 -18.35 -10.66 -15.97
CA LYS A 83 -17.92 -11.98 -15.48
C LYS A 83 -18.89 -13.11 -15.81
N ARG A 84 -20.18 -12.79 -16.02
CA ARG A 84 -21.18 -13.78 -16.42
C ARG A 84 -21.22 -14.04 -17.93
N LEU A 85 -20.90 -13.03 -18.72
CA LEU A 85 -21.04 -13.08 -20.19
C LEU A 85 -19.75 -13.44 -20.91
N VAL A 86 -18.60 -13.20 -20.31
CA VAL A 86 -17.28 -13.34 -20.95
C VAL A 86 -16.38 -14.24 -20.10
N PRO A 87 -15.70 -15.23 -20.72
CA PRO A 87 -14.77 -16.10 -20.00
C PRO A 87 -13.66 -15.30 -19.30
N PRO A 88 -13.23 -15.70 -18.09
CA PRO A 88 -12.23 -14.99 -17.31
C PRO A 88 -10.91 -14.76 -18.04
N LYS A 89 -10.45 -15.72 -18.85
CA LYS A 89 -9.21 -15.60 -19.65
C LYS A 89 -9.29 -14.47 -20.68
N VAL A 90 -10.46 -14.29 -21.31
CA VAL A 90 -10.68 -13.20 -22.29
C VAL A 90 -10.69 -11.86 -21.58
N LEU A 91 -11.40 -11.76 -20.44
CA LEU A 91 -11.40 -10.52 -19.63
C LEU A 91 -10.01 -10.14 -19.15
N ALA A 92 -9.21 -11.11 -18.71
CA ALA A 92 -7.83 -10.88 -18.27
C ALA A 92 -6.94 -10.41 -19.44
N SER A 93 -7.08 -11.00 -20.61
CA SER A 93 -6.34 -10.59 -21.82
C SER A 93 -6.70 -9.17 -22.25
N LEU A 94 -7.99 -8.83 -22.27
CA LEU A 94 -8.46 -7.48 -22.58
C LEU A 94 -7.99 -6.46 -21.54
N ASP A 95 -8.10 -6.79 -20.25
CA ASP A 95 -7.62 -5.94 -19.17
C ASP A 95 -6.12 -5.68 -19.33
N GLY A 96 -5.33 -6.73 -19.57
CA GLY A 96 -3.89 -6.63 -19.81
C GLY A 96 -3.52 -5.71 -20.98
N SER A 97 -4.27 -5.77 -22.09
CA SER A 97 -4.00 -4.97 -23.28
C SER A 97 -4.24 -3.47 -23.10
N ILE A 98 -5.14 -3.09 -22.19
CA ILE A 98 -5.50 -1.68 -21.96
C ILE A 98 -4.82 -1.04 -20.75
N GLN A 99 -4.10 -1.81 -19.92
CA GLN A 99 -3.50 -1.34 -18.66
C GLN A 99 -2.56 -0.15 -18.84
N GLU A 100 -1.73 -0.16 -19.87
CA GLU A 100 -0.78 0.92 -20.12
C GLU A 100 -1.46 2.17 -20.65
N ILE A 101 -2.36 2.00 -21.61
CA ILE A 101 -3.10 3.13 -22.23
C ILE A 101 -4.01 3.79 -21.19
N SER A 102 -4.70 3.00 -20.38
CA SER A 102 -5.61 3.49 -19.35
C SER A 102 -4.90 4.09 -18.14
N ALA A 103 -3.60 3.82 -17.96
CA ALA A 103 -2.80 4.44 -16.91
C ALA A 103 -2.76 5.97 -16.99
N GLY A 104 -2.81 6.53 -18.21
CA GLY A 104 -2.89 7.98 -18.43
C GLY A 104 -4.21 8.60 -17.95
N TRP A 105 -5.32 7.89 -18.10
CA TRP A 105 -6.63 8.38 -17.69
C TRP A 105 -6.98 8.08 -16.23
N LYS A 106 -6.36 7.04 -15.66
CA LYS A 106 -6.54 6.61 -14.26
C LYS A 106 -8.02 6.51 -13.87
N LEU A 107 -8.86 5.91 -14.72
CA LEU A 107 -10.31 5.75 -14.50
C LEU A 107 -10.69 4.35 -14.00
N SER A 108 -9.72 3.45 -13.83
CA SER A 108 -9.92 2.11 -13.28
C SER A 108 -10.10 2.12 -11.76
N PRO A 109 -10.71 1.08 -11.17
CA PRO A 109 -10.86 0.98 -9.72
C PRO A 109 -9.55 0.85 -8.94
N SER A 110 -8.53 0.24 -9.52
CA SER A 110 -7.20 0.08 -8.91
C SER A 110 -6.11 0.59 -9.84
N VAL A 111 -5.09 1.20 -9.25
CA VAL A 111 -3.90 1.69 -9.96
C VAL A 111 -2.66 1.17 -9.27
N PHE A 112 -1.75 0.58 -10.06
CA PHE A 112 -0.39 0.26 -9.64
C PHE A 112 0.55 1.36 -10.07
N LEU A 113 1.43 1.77 -9.17
CA LEU A 113 2.52 2.70 -9.45
C LEU A 113 3.85 2.02 -9.18
N ARG A 114 4.76 2.11 -10.13
CA ARG A 114 6.18 1.80 -9.94
C ARG A 114 6.92 3.09 -9.74
N THR A 115 7.70 3.15 -8.68
CA THR A 115 8.48 4.33 -8.31
C THR A 115 9.91 3.95 -7.99
N THR A 116 10.83 4.89 -8.14
CA THR A 116 12.23 4.75 -7.75
C THR A 116 12.54 5.72 -6.62
N ARG A 117 13.19 5.24 -5.57
CA ARG A 117 13.69 6.10 -4.50
C ARG A 117 14.73 7.06 -5.02
N LEU A 118 14.52 8.36 -4.80
CA LEU A 118 15.49 9.40 -5.06
C LEU A 118 16.41 9.62 -3.85
N GLY A 119 17.63 10.15 -4.10
CA GLY A 119 18.57 10.52 -3.06
C GLY A 119 19.52 9.40 -2.64
N ASN A 120 20.61 9.82 -1.99
CA ASN A 120 21.70 8.95 -1.51
C ASN A 120 21.70 8.86 0.03
N GLY A 121 20.55 9.07 0.67
CA GLY A 121 20.41 8.96 2.11
C GLY A 121 20.80 7.56 2.61
N PRO A 122 21.29 7.47 3.86
CA PRO A 122 21.71 6.18 4.40
C PRO A 122 20.55 5.17 4.35
N VAL A 123 20.88 3.98 3.92
CA VAL A 123 20.00 2.80 4.10
C VAL A 123 20.03 2.45 5.58
N VAL A 124 18.90 2.15 6.16
CA VAL A 124 18.85 1.61 7.52
C VAL A 124 19.61 0.29 7.51
N THR A 125 20.83 0.30 8.08
CA THR A 125 21.61 -0.92 8.30
C THR A 125 21.06 -1.61 9.54
N GLY A 126 20.68 -2.88 9.43
CA GLY A 126 20.09 -3.66 10.51
C GLY A 126 18.69 -4.17 10.19
N SER A 127 17.93 -4.54 11.20
CA SER A 127 16.55 -5.01 11.01
C SER A 127 15.68 -3.91 10.39
N PRO A 128 14.96 -4.18 9.29
CA PRO A 128 14.01 -3.22 8.71
C PRO A 128 12.78 -3.01 9.59
N PHE A 129 12.63 -3.80 10.64
CA PHE A 129 11.48 -3.80 11.52
C PHE A 129 11.69 -2.91 12.75
N ARG A 130 10.57 -2.42 13.27
CA ARG A 130 10.47 -1.78 14.58
C ARG A 130 9.57 -2.60 15.48
N CYS A 131 9.81 -2.55 16.78
CA CYS A 131 8.92 -3.21 17.74
C CYS A 131 7.51 -2.59 17.67
N PRO A 132 6.46 -3.36 17.39
CA PRO A 132 5.09 -2.81 17.38
C PRO A 132 4.60 -2.32 18.74
N ALA A 133 5.16 -2.86 19.84
CA ALA A 133 4.74 -2.49 21.19
C ALA A 133 5.34 -1.15 21.67
N CYS A 134 6.65 -0.89 21.41
CA CYS A 134 7.34 0.29 21.91
C CYS A 134 8.01 1.14 20.83
N THR A 135 7.87 0.78 19.55
CA THR A 135 8.45 1.47 18.39
C THR A 135 9.99 1.52 18.31
N ALA A 136 10.69 0.87 19.24
CA ALA A 136 12.15 0.76 19.23
C ALA A 136 12.66 0.07 17.95
N LYS A 137 13.83 0.51 17.46
CA LYS A 137 14.44 -0.01 16.23
C LYS A 137 15.27 -1.27 16.46
N GLU A 138 15.63 -1.54 17.70
CA GLU A 138 16.55 -2.62 18.07
C GLU A 138 15.78 -3.91 18.32
N LEU A 139 15.64 -4.71 17.26
CA LEU A 139 15.13 -6.07 17.34
C LEU A 139 16.28 -7.03 17.08
N SER A 140 16.58 -7.90 18.07
CA SER A 140 17.56 -8.96 17.95
C SER A 140 16.93 -10.24 17.41
N ALA A 141 17.60 -10.88 16.45
CA ALA A 141 17.15 -12.15 15.91
C ALA A 141 17.50 -13.29 16.89
N GLU A 142 16.51 -14.10 17.22
CA GLU A 142 16.62 -15.37 17.91
C GLU A 142 16.19 -16.51 16.97
N PRO A 143 16.48 -17.77 17.27
CA PRO A 143 15.91 -18.86 16.49
C PRO A 143 14.38 -18.79 16.51
N ASN A 144 13.78 -18.59 15.33
CA ASN A 144 12.33 -18.48 15.12
C ASN A 144 11.63 -17.30 15.85
N ALA A 145 12.37 -16.26 16.25
CA ALA A 145 11.79 -15.09 16.90
C ALA A 145 12.60 -13.80 16.70
N LEU A 146 11.95 -12.67 16.94
CA LEU A 146 12.59 -11.38 17.15
C LEU A 146 12.29 -10.90 18.56
N ARG A 147 13.34 -10.54 19.30
CA ARG A 147 13.23 -9.94 20.63
C ARG A 147 13.52 -8.45 20.59
N CYS A 148 12.68 -7.65 21.21
CA CYS A 148 12.94 -6.24 21.41
C CYS A 148 13.91 -6.01 22.58
N ALA A 149 15.04 -5.35 22.31
CA ALA A 149 16.01 -5.02 23.36
C ALA A 149 15.49 -3.99 24.37
N HIS A 150 14.47 -3.20 23.99
CA HIS A 150 13.96 -2.12 24.84
C HIS A 150 12.83 -2.58 25.78
N CYS A 151 11.85 -3.33 25.29
CA CYS A 151 10.67 -3.73 26.07
C CYS A 151 10.54 -5.24 26.28
N ASP A 152 11.51 -6.01 25.84
CA ASP A 152 11.61 -7.47 25.97
C ASP A 152 10.45 -8.25 25.30
N ALA A 153 9.62 -7.58 24.50
CA ALA A 153 8.58 -8.24 23.71
C ALA A 153 9.20 -9.17 22.67
N VAL A 154 8.58 -10.33 22.47
CA VAL A 154 9.06 -11.38 21.55
C VAL A 154 8.02 -11.61 20.47
N TRP A 155 8.45 -11.59 19.21
CA TRP A 155 7.62 -11.76 18.02
C TRP A 155 8.04 -13.01 17.26
N ALA A 156 7.07 -13.87 16.91
CA ALA A 156 7.37 -15.13 16.26
C ALA A 156 7.88 -14.96 14.82
N ILE A 157 8.75 -15.87 14.41
CA ILE A 157 9.09 -16.12 13.01
C ILE A 157 8.69 -17.56 12.70
N ASP A 158 7.68 -17.74 11.86
CA ASP A 158 7.20 -19.06 11.45
C ASP A 158 7.45 -19.23 9.95
N ASP A 159 8.25 -20.24 9.61
CA ASP A 159 8.65 -20.55 8.23
C ASP A 159 9.15 -19.33 7.42
N GLY A 160 9.93 -18.45 8.07
CA GLY A 160 10.44 -17.19 7.48
C GLY A 160 9.42 -16.04 7.44
N ILE A 161 8.21 -16.24 7.97
CA ILE A 161 7.18 -15.21 8.07
C ILE A 161 7.26 -14.55 9.44
N TYR A 162 7.45 -13.24 9.46
CA TYR A 162 7.48 -12.44 10.69
C TYR A 162 6.05 -12.12 11.14
N ASP A 163 5.62 -12.69 12.26
CA ASP A 163 4.30 -12.42 12.83
C ASP A 163 4.36 -11.30 13.88
N PHE A 164 3.91 -10.11 13.47
CA PHE A 164 3.79 -8.93 14.33
C PHE A 164 2.36 -8.68 14.82
N LYS A 165 1.44 -9.61 14.61
CA LYS A 165 0.03 -9.47 15.00
C LYS A 165 -0.16 -9.57 16.51
N SER A 166 0.52 -10.55 17.12
CA SER A 166 0.45 -10.78 18.56
C SER A 166 1.82 -11.21 19.07
N PRO A 167 2.37 -10.59 20.12
CA PRO A 167 3.63 -11.01 20.68
C PRO A 167 3.51 -12.38 21.36
N VAL A 168 4.55 -13.20 21.27
CA VAL A 168 4.68 -14.45 22.05
C VAL A 168 4.93 -14.13 23.53
N LYS A 169 5.65 -13.04 23.78
CA LYS A 169 5.88 -12.45 25.10
C LYS A 169 5.57 -10.95 25.00
N GLU A 170 4.69 -10.48 25.86
CA GLU A 170 4.32 -9.07 25.92
C GLU A 170 5.46 -8.17 26.42
N CYS A 171 5.33 -6.87 26.14
CA CYS A 171 6.24 -5.85 26.64
C CYS A 171 6.26 -5.87 28.17
N ALA A 172 7.45 -5.85 28.76
CA ALA A 172 7.59 -5.65 30.18
C ALA A 172 7.06 -4.25 30.54
N ASP A 173 5.96 -4.18 31.28
CA ASP A 173 5.34 -2.93 31.66
C ASP A 173 6.20 -2.23 32.73
N GLU A 174 6.78 -1.07 32.40
CA GLU A 174 7.52 -0.24 33.37
C GLU A 174 6.56 0.50 34.35
N ARG A 175 5.33 0.03 34.53
CA ARG A 175 4.38 0.66 35.45
C ARG A 175 4.06 -0.23 36.64
N THR A 176 5.04 -0.40 37.52
CA THR A 176 4.81 -0.70 38.95
C THR A 176 6.01 -0.21 39.76
N GLU A 177 6.04 1.09 40.04
CA GLU A 177 6.56 1.66 41.30
C GLU A 177 5.87 3.00 41.55
#